data_a38492c119196e87c48fa869f71253e3
#
_entry.id   a38492c119196e87c48fa869f71253e3
#
_cell.length_a   1.000
_cell.length_b   1.000
_cell.length_c   1.000
_cell.angle_alpha   90.00
_cell.angle_beta   90.00
_cell.angle_gamma   90.00
#
_symmetry.space_group_name_H-M   'P 1'
#
loop_
_entity.id
_entity.type
_entity.pdbx_description
1 polymer ?
#
loop_
_entity_poly.entity_id
_entity_poly.type
_entity_poly.pdbx_seq_one_letter_code
_entity_poly.pdbx_strand_id
1 'polypeptide(L)'
;MSYKEADADVRDCTAFSDTQKMELYNQLLDVDITQAVILSTCNRSELYFIYEKEEQLDQIRKLFLAAAGKAVPLFLKTGVTAACYLFEVAAGYHSMVLGEDQILGQVQSCYQMANQCQACGKQLHRMFQRCFAAVKQLKTAYKISEHPISIAYLAVKNIRNAMSLRNASVLVIGSGEMAALMLQYLQEEELSALYVCSRSRYKARQVMSAAMEYIPFSKRYEVLPYCDVIC
;
A
#
# COMPACT_ATOMS: atom_id res chain seq x y z
N MET A 1 7.36 7.40 -8.93
CA MET A 1 6.09 7.31 -9.67
C MET A 1 4.97 6.98 -8.69
N SER A 2 3.85 7.67 -8.76
CA SER A 2 2.70 7.51 -7.87
C SER A 2 1.38 7.49 -8.67
N TYR A 3 0.26 7.19 -7.98
CA TYR A 3 -1.07 7.18 -8.59
C TYR A 3 -1.50 8.53 -9.20
N LYS A 4 -0.86 9.64 -8.82
CA LYS A 4 -1.08 10.97 -9.40
C LYS A 4 -0.40 11.16 -10.76
N GLU A 5 0.56 10.31 -11.08
CA GLU A 5 1.48 10.48 -12.21
C GLU A 5 1.36 9.37 -13.26
N ALA A 6 0.67 8.27 -12.94
CA ALA A 6 0.57 7.10 -13.81
C ALA A 6 -0.75 6.35 -13.63
N ASP A 7 -1.28 5.83 -14.73
CA ASP A 7 -2.46 4.97 -14.77
C ASP A 7 -2.24 3.62 -14.06
N ALA A 8 -3.33 2.91 -13.76
CA ALA A 8 -3.28 1.63 -13.03
C ALA A 8 -2.37 0.60 -13.71
N ASP A 9 -2.50 0.42 -15.02
CA ASP A 9 -1.70 -0.53 -15.81
C ASP A 9 -0.19 -0.27 -15.74
N VAL A 10 0.20 1.01 -15.62
CA VAL A 10 1.60 1.41 -15.47
C VAL A 10 2.09 1.14 -14.04
N ARG A 11 1.24 1.36 -13.04
CA ARG A 11 1.59 1.06 -11.63
C ARG A 11 1.72 -0.43 -11.37
N ASP A 12 0.86 -1.26 -11.95
CA ASP A 12 0.90 -2.71 -11.80
C ASP A 12 2.22 -3.30 -12.29
N CYS A 13 2.81 -2.71 -13.36
CA CYS A 13 4.12 -3.14 -13.87
C CYS A 13 5.29 -2.79 -12.95
N THR A 14 5.12 -1.81 -12.06
CA THR A 14 6.15 -1.36 -11.13
C THR A 14 5.87 -1.81 -9.69
N ALA A 15 4.86 -2.63 -9.48
CA ALA A 15 4.59 -3.31 -8.21
C ALA A 15 5.55 -4.50 -8.04
N PHE A 16 6.76 -4.25 -7.58
CA PHE A 16 7.80 -5.26 -7.45
C PHE A 16 7.48 -6.27 -6.35
N SER A 17 7.57 -7.55 -6.70
CA SER A 17 7.60 -8.65 -5.73
C SER A 17 8.87 -8.60 -4.88
N ASP A 18 8.89 -9.30 -3.75
CA ASP A 18 10.06 -9.32 -2.87
C ASP A 18 11.29 -9.93 -3.58
N THR A 19 11.09 -10.93 -4.45
CA THR A 19 12.16 -11.49 -5.28
C THR A 19 12.75 -10.44 -6.23
N GLN A 20 11.91 -9.69 -6.92
CA GLN A 20 12.35 -8.61 -7.82
C GLN A 20 13.08 -7.49 -7.08
N LYS A 21 12.64 -7.16 -5.86
CA LYS A 21 13.35 -6.19 -5.00
C LYS A 21 14.74 -6.68 -4.62
N MET A 22 14.87 -7.98 -4.25
CA MET A 22 16.17 -8.58 -3.92
C MET A 22 17.13 -8.57 -5.12
N GLU A 23 16.63 -8.94 -6.31
CA GLU A 23 17.42 -8.86 -7.54
C GLU A 23 17.87 -7.43 -7.84
N LEU A 24 16.96 -6.45 -7.70
CA LEU A 24 17.29 -5.04 -7.93
C LEU A 24 18.32 -4.53 -6.92
N TYR A 25 18.27 -4.93 -5.63
CA TYR A 25 19.30 -4.60 -4.66
C TYR A 25 20.67 -5.13 -5.06
N ASN A 26 20.76 -6.37 -5.55
CA ASN A 26 22.03 -6.94 -6.05
C ASN A 26 22.57 -6.18 -7.26
N GLN A 27 21.69 -5.87 -8.24
CA GLN A 27 22.07 -5.09 -9.42
C GLN A 27 22.52 -3.67 -9.09
N LEU A 28 21.95 -3.05 -8.05
CA LEU A 28 22.37 -1.73 -7.57
C LEU A 28 23.77 -1.79 -6.94
N LEU A 29 24.10 -2.87 -6.23
CA LEU A 29 25.46 -3.09 -5.71
C LEU A 29 26.50 -3.24 -6.83
N ASP A 30 26.16 -3.90 -7.93
CA ASP A 30 27.03 -4.07 -9.11
C ASP A 30 27.41 -2.73 -9.78
N VAL A 31 26.65 -1.67 -9.54
CA VAL A 31 26.91 -0.30 -10.01
C VAL A 31 27.32 0.65 -8.87
N ASP A 32 27.90 0.11 -7.81
CA ASP A 32 28.41 0.84 -6.64
C ASP A 32 27.34 1.66 -5.88
N ILE A 33 26.06 1.29 -5.98
CA ILE A 33 24.99 1.86 -5.15
C ILE A 33 24.83 1.01 -3.90
N THR A 34 25.52 1.39 -2.84
CA THR A 34 25.56 0.66 -1.57
C THR A 34 24.46 1.04 -0.59
N GLN A 35 23.69 2.09 -0.88
CA GLN A 35 22.58 2.54 -0.06
C GLN A 35 21.34 2.74 -0.91
N ALA A 36 20.34 1.88 -0.72
CA ALA A 36 19.07 1.92 -1.42
C ALA A 36 17.91 1.41 -0.54
N VAL A 37 16.72 1.98 -0.71
CA VAL A 37 15.45 1.48 -0.14
C VAL A 37 14.40 1.53 -1.25
N ILE A 38 13.79 0.40 -1.55
CA ILE A 38 12.74 0.26 -2.58
C ILE A 38 11.37 0.25 -1.89
N LEU A 39 10.59 1.30 -2.09
CA LEU A 39 9.20 1.38 -1.67
C LEU A 39 8.31 1.01 -2.86
N SER A 40 7.63 -0.12 -2.77
CA SER A 40 6.70 -0.59 -3.80
C SER A 40 5.39 -1.03 -3.15
N THR A 41 4.30 -0.37 -3.54
CA THR A 41 2.92 -0.61 -3.10
C THR A 41 2.01 -0.62 -4.32
N CYS A 42 0.71 -0.90 -4.15
CA CYS A 42 -0.27 -0.80 -5.25
C CYS A 42 -0.39 0.63 -5.84
N ASN A 43 0.00 1.67 -5.09
CA ASN A 43 -0.20 3.06 -5.49
C ASN A 43 1.08 3.81 -5.83
N ARG A 44 2.25 3.24 -5.57
CA ARG A 44 3.55 3.87 -5.84
C ARG A 44 4.70 2.89 -5.92
N SER A 45 5.68 3.24 -6.72
CA SER A 45 6.99 2.59 -6.74
C SER A 45 8.07 3.67 -6.76
N GLU A 46 8.92 3.63 -5.74
CA GLU A 46 9.93 4.64 -5.45
C GLU A 46 11.23 3.95 -5.03
N LEU A 47 12.35 4.51 -5.45
CA LEU A 47 13.69 4.10 -5.05
C LEU A 47 14.38 5.27 -4.37
N TYR A 48 14.70 5.11 -3.10
CA TYR A 48 15.53 6.05 -2.34
C TYR A 48 16.96 5.52 -2.31
N PHE A 49 17.92 6.32 -2.72
CA PHE A 49 19.31 5.88 -2.84
C PHE A 49 20.30 7.02 -2.60
N ILE A 50 21.55 6.65 -2.32
CA ILE A 50 22.67 7.57 -2.26
C ILE A 50 23.56 7.27 -3.46
N TYR A 51 23.93 8.31 -4.21
CA TYR A 51 24.86 8.24 -5.32
C TYR A 51 26.01 9.23 -5.12
N GLU A 52 27.17 8.93 -5.68
CA GLU A 52 28.36 9.75 -5.59
C GLU A 52 28.71 10.42 -6.93
N LYS A 53 28.32 9.80 -8.03
CA LYS A 53 28.62 10.24 -9.40
C LYS A 53 27.35 10.34 -10.24
N GLU A 54 27.26 11.37 -11.07
CA GLU A 54 26.11 11.61 -11.93
C GLU A 54 25.83 10.45 -12.93
N GLU A 55 26.90 9.75 -13.37
CA GLU A 55 26.76 8.61 -14.29
C GLU A 55 25.94 7.44 -13.66
N GLN A 56 25.95 7.33 -12.35
CA GLN A 56 25.16 6.32 -11.63
C GLN A 56 23.65 6.54 -11.79
N LEU A 57 23.20 7.78 -12.00
CA LEU A 57 21.77 8.08 -12.17
C LEU A 57 21.22 7.40 -13.43
N ASP A 58 21.95 7.42 -14.55
CA ASP A 58 21.52 6.75 -15.78
C ASP A 58 21.54 5.22 -15.64
N GLN A 59 22.49 4.67 -14.90
CA GLN A 59 22.55 3.24 -14.60
C GLN A 59 21.35 2.82 -13.73
N ILE A 60 21.08 3.54 -12.64
CA ILE A 60 19.93 3.29 -11.75
C ILE A 60 18.62 3.36 -12.53
N ARG A 61 18.47 4.37 -13.40
CA ARG A 61 17.28 4.53 -14.23
C ARG A 61 17.08 3.31 -15.13
N LYS A 62 18.14 2.83 -15.79
CA LYS A 62 18.09 1.62 -16.64
C LYS A 62 17.71 0.39 -15.85
N LEU A 63 18.31 0.16 -14.68
CA LEU A 63 18.02 -0.97 -13.81
C LEU A 63 16.56 -0.95 -13.32
N PHE A 64 16.07 0.21 -12.88
CA PHE A 64 14.68 0.35 -12.44
C PHE A 64 13.68 0.09 -13.57
N LEU A 65 13.94 0.60 -14.78
CA LEU A 65 13.08 0.36 -15.95
C LEU A 65 13.14 -1.09 -16.42
N ALA A 66 14.31 -1.74 -16.35
CA ALA A 66 14.46 -3.15 -16.66
C ALA A 66 13.66 -4.02 -15.67
N ALA A 67 13.73 -3.72 -14.37
CA ALA A 67 12.94 -4.41 -13.35
C ALA A 67 11.42 -4.21 -13.53
N ALA A 68 10.98 -3.04 -14.01
CA ALA A 68 9.59 -2.75 -14.33
C ALA A 68 9.11 -3.45 -15.62
N GLY A 69 10.01 -3.93 -16.47
CA GLY A 69 9.68 -4.64 -17.72
C GLY A 69 9.10 -3.76 -18.83
N LYS A 70 8.94 -2.46 -18.62
CA LYS A 70 8.51 -1.48 -19.64
C LYS A 70 8.99 -0.05 -19.34
N ALA A 71 8.98 0.77 -20.37
CA ALA A 71 9.26 2.20 -20.23
C ALA A 71 8.12 2.89 -19.46
N VAL A 72 8.46 3.49 -18.33
CA VAL A 72 7.55 4.27 -17.50
C VAL A 72 8.17 5.65 -17.21
N PRO A 73 7.36 6.71 -17.04
CA PRO A 73 7.87 8.01 -16.65
C PRO A 73 8.49 7.93 -15.24
N LEU A 74 9.73 8.41 -15.10
CA LEU A 74 10.43 8.48 -13.82
C LEU A 74 10.66 9.95 -13.46
N PHE A 75 10.42 10.28 -12.19
CA PHE A 75 10.64 11.59 -11.62
C PHE A 75 11.78 11.51 -10.60
N LEU A 76 12.78 12.36 -10.75
CA LEU A 76 13.92 12.43 -9.86
C LEU A 76 13.76 13.62 -8.91
N LYS A 77 13.95 13.37 -7.63
CA LYS A 77 14.10 14.39 -6.59
C LYS A 77 15.45 14.20 -5.91
N THR A 78 16.15 15.28 -5.57
CA THR A 78 17.49 15.21 -4.97
C THR A 78 17.58 16.04 -3.70
N GLY A 79 18.55 15.71 -2.85
CA GLY A 79 18.88 16.48 -1.64
C GLY A 79 17.68 16.65 -0.69
N VAL A 80 17.47 17.87 -0.23
CA VAL A 80 16.39 18.21 0.72
C VAL A 80 15.01 17.89 0.14
N THR A 81 14.81 18.10 -1.16
CA THR A 81 13.51 17.83 -1.81
C THR A 81 13.14 16.35 -1.75
N ALA A 82 14.12 15.45 -1.93
CA ALA A 82 13.90 14.02 -1.81
C ALA A 82 13.60 13.62 -0.36
N ALA A 83 14.32 14.22 0.62
CA ALA A 83 14.06 13.98 2.03
C ALA A 83 12.66 14.44 2.44
N CYS A 84 12.27 15.68 2.11
CA CYS A 84 10.92 16.20 2.39
C CYS A 84 9.84 15.29 1.80
N TYR A 85 10.02 14.87 0.55
CA TYR A 85 9.07 13.98 -0.12
C TYR A 85 8.90 12.65 0.62
N LEU A 86 9.97 12.03 1.14
CA LEU A 86 9.87 10.83 1.98
C LEU A 86 9.01 11.08 3.23
N PHE A 87 9.20 12.22 3.91
CA PHE A 87 8.40 12.57 5.09
C PHE A 87 6.93 12.78 4.74
N GLU A 88 6.63 13.45 3.64
CA GLU A 88 5.28 13.64 3.14
C GLU A 88 4.61 12.30 2.78
N VAL A 89 5.34 11.41 2.11
CA VAL A 89 4.86 10.06 1.79
C VAL A 89 4.55 9.28 3.07
N ALA A 90 5.49 9.21 4.00
CA ALA A 90 5.33 8.47 5.25
C ALA A 90 4.23 9.05 6.15
N ALA A 91 3.97 10.36 6.07
CA ALA A 91 2.86 11.02 6.75
C ALA A 91 1.49 10.77 6.09
N GLY A 92 1.46 10.17 4.89
CA GLY A 92 0.23 9.94 4.13
C GLY A 92 -0.26 11.15 3.33
N TYR A 93 0.56 12.20 3.18
CA TYR A 93 0.18 13.40 2.42
C TYR A 93 -0.01 13.13 0.92
N HIS A 94 0.72 12.15 0.39
CA HIS A 94 0.62 11.69 -0.99
C HIS A 94 -0.19 10.39 -1.15
N SER A 95 -0.96 9.98 -0.14
CA SER A 95 -1.85 8.83 -0.23
C SER A 95 -3.20 9.20 -0.85
N MET A 96 -3.94 8.22 -1.36
CA MET A 96 -5.31 8.44 -1.86
C MET A 96 -6.24 8.91 -0.74
N VAL A 97 -6.02 8.40 0.47
CA VAL A 97 -6.66 8.88 1.69
C VAL A 97 -5.62 9.66 2.48
N LEU A 98 -5.84 10.96 2.62
CA LEU A 98 -4.91 11.86 3.29
C LEU A 98 -4.70 11.44 4.75
N GLY A 99 -3.44 11.22 5.13
CA GLY A 99 -3.08 10.90 6.51
C GLY A 99 -3.31 9.44 6.92
N GLU A 100 -3.65 8.52 5.98
CA GLU A 100 -3.81 7.10 6.29
C GLU A 100 -2.59 6.51 7.03
N ASP A 101 -2.83 5.57 7.94
CA ASP A 101 -1.75 4.95 8.74
C ASP A 101 -1.02 3.83 8.00
N GLN A 102 -1.65 3.23 7.01
CA GLN A 102 -1.13 2.07 6.28
C GLN A 102 0.19 2.37 5.58
N ILE A 103 0.34 3.55 4.97
CA ILE A 103 1.57 3.92 4.25
C ILE A 103 2.80 3.98 5.17
N LEU A 104 2.66 4.44 6.42
CA LEU A 104 3.77 4.46 7.37
C LEU A 104 4.28 3.04 7.64
N GLY A 105 3.37 2.08 7.85
CA GLY A 105 3.71 0.67 8.02
C GLY A 105 4.41 0.10 6.78
N GLN A 106 3.94 0.44 5.57
CA GLN A 106 4.54 0.01 4.31
C GLN A 106 5.97 0.55 4.14
N VAL A 107 6.19 1.84 4.45
CA VAL A 107 7.54 2.45 4.41
C VAL A 107 8.47 1.78 5.43
N GLN A 108 7.97 1.47 6.64
CA GLN A 108 8.74 0.74 7.66
C GLN A 108 9.11 -0.68 7.20
N SER A 109 8.18 -1.42 6.57
CA SER A 109 8.44 -2.76 6.05
C SER A 109 9.49 -2.75 4.93
N CYS A 110 9.41 -1.79 4.01
CA CYS A 110 10.40 -1.63 2.94
C CYS A 110 11.79 -1.28 3.47
N TYR A 111 11.86 -0.38 4.46
CA TYR A 111 13.11 -0.08 5.16
C TYR A 111 13.68 -1.31 5.88
N GLN A 112 12.85 -2.12 6.54
CA GLN A 112 13.30 -3.36 7.20
C GLN A 112 13.86 -4.35 6.18
N MET A 113 13.20 -4.52 5.02
CA MET A 113 13.70 -5.36 3.94
C MET A 113 15.05 -4.88 3.40
N ALA A 114 15.23 -3.58 3.19
CA ALA A 114 16.52 -3.01 2.78
C ALA A 114 17.64 -3.28 3.80
N ASN A 115 17.34 -3.24 5.10
CA ASN A 115 18.29 -3.62 6.14
C ASN A 115 18.64 -5.12 6.09
N GLN A 116 17.66 -5.99 5.90
CA GLN A 116 17.88 -7.44 5.76
C GLN A 116 18.77 -7.77 4.55
N CYS A 117 18.59 -7.02 3.44
CA CYS A 117 19.44 -7.12 2.24
C CYS A 117 20.77 -6.37 2.38
N GLN A 118 21.09 -5.80 3.55
CA GLN A 118 22.28 -4.97 3.79
C GLN A 118 22.42 -3.77 2.84
N ALA A 119 21.32 -3.36 2.22
CA ALA A 119 21.26 -2.26 1.26
C ALA A 119 20.96 -0.90 1.90
N CYS A 120 20.64 -0.83 3.20
CA CYS A 120 20.35 0.43 3.89
C CYS A 120 21.56 0.89 4.70
N GLY A 121 22.45 1.67 4.07
CA GLY A 121 23.63 2.20 4.74
C GLY A 121 23.31 3.37 5.70
N LYS A 122 24.35 3.90 6.34
CA LYS A 122 24.25 4.84 7.47
C LYS A 122 23.43 6.09 7.18
N GLN A 123 23.52 6.65 5.97
CA GLN A 123 22.83 7.90 5.61
C GLN A 123 21.32 7.68 5.46
N LEU A 124 20.92 6.65 4.69
CA LEU A 124 19.51 6.29 4.55
C LEU A 124 18.92 5.82 5.88
N HIS A 125 19.63 4.98 6.64
CA HIS A 125 19.22 4.56 7.97
C HIS A 125 18.85 5.78 8.84
N ARG A 126 19.74 6.76 8.94
CA ARG A 126 19.49 7.97 9.74
C ARG A 126 18.29 8.76 9.23
N MET A 127 18.14 8.89 7.91
CA MET A 127 17.02 9.61 7.29
C MET A 127 15.69 8.93 7.59
N PHE A 128 15.58 7.61 7.39
CA PHE A 128 14.36 6.86 7.64
C PHE A 128 13.98 6.85 9.13
N GLN A 129 14.94 6.66 10.04
CA GLN A 129 14.67 6.71 11.48
C GLN A 129 14.14 8.08 11.94
N ARG A 130 14.72 9.17 11.42
CA ARG A 130 14.20 10.52 11.68
C ARG A 130 12.81 10.75 11.09
N CYS A 131 12.58 10.24 9.89
CA CYS A 131 11.27 10.27 9.25
C CYS A 131 10.22 9.57 10.13
N PHE A 132 10.48 8.36 10.58
CA PHE A 132 9.55 7.62 11.44
C PHE A 132 9.25 8.33 12.75
N ALA A 133 10.26 8.88 13.41
CA ALA A 133 10.10 9.65 14.64
C ALA A 133 9.25 10.90 14.42
N ALA A 134 9.56 11.69 13.39
CA ALA A 134 8.86 12.93 13.07
C ALA A 134 7.40 12.68 12.68
N VAL A 135 7.13 11.66 11.84
CA VAL A 135 5.77 11.31 11.42
C VAL A 135 4.93 10.84 12.61
N LYS A 136 5.50 10.02 13.51
CA LYS A 136 4.80 9.60 14.74
C LYS A 136 4.45 10.81 15.63
N GLN A 137 5.40 11.73 15.84
CA GLN A 137 5.15 12.95 16.60
C GLN A 137 4.05 13.82 15.96
N LEU A 138 4.10 14.00 14.64
CA LEU A 138 3.10 14.77 13.89
C LEU A 138 1.71 14.12 14.05
N LYS A 139 1.60 12.81 13.83
CA LYS A 139 0.33 12.09 13.96
C LYS A 139 -0.25 12.18 15.37
N THR A 140 0.59 12.09 16.40
CA THR A 140 0.17 12.25 17.80
C THR A 140 -0.26 13.69 18.10
N ALA A 141 0.54 14.69 17.69
CA ALA A 141 0.28 16.11 17.99
C ALA A 141 -1.02 16.62 17.35
N TYR A 142 -1.33 16.14 16.15
CA TYR A 142 -2.52 16.56 15.39
C TYR A 142 -3.65 15.52 15.42
N LYS A 143 -3.52 14.47 16.24
CA LYS A 143 -4.54 13.43 16.41
C LYS A 143 -5.01 12.77 15.09
N ILE A 144 -4.10 12.69 14.09
CA ILE A 144 -4.44 12.23 12.74
C ILE A 144 -4.92 10.78 12.75
N SER A 145 -4.41 9.95 13.67
CA SER A 145 -4.75 8.53 13.80
C SER A 145 -5.93 8.25 14.77
N GLU A 146 -6.51 9.26 15.42
CA GLU A 146 -7.67 9.03 16.31
C GLU A 146 -8.93 8.60 15.53
N HIS A 147 -9.00 8.96 14.25
CA HIS A 147 -10.04 8.51 13.33
C HIS A 147 -9.38 7.99 12.05
N PRO A 148 -8.91 6.74 12.02
CA PRO A 148 -8.25 6.20 10.84
C PRO A 148 -9.22 6.18 9.67
N ILE A 149 -9.13 7.19 8.80
CA ILE A 149 -9.87 7.22 7.55
C ILE A 149 -9.16 6.24 6.61
N SER A 150 -9.70 5.05 6.47
CA SER A 150 -9.24 4.08 5.48
C SER A 150 -10.10 4.14 4.22
N ILE A 151 -9.59 3.63 3.10
CA ILE A 151 -10.39 3.44 1.87
C ILE A 151 -11.64 2.60 2.17
N ALA A 152 -11.51 1.60 3.05
CA ALA A 152 -12.62 0.76 3.49
C ALA A 152 -13.70 1.58 4.22
N TYR A 153 -13.30 2.47 5.13
CA TYR A 153 -14.23 3.40 5.80
C TYR A 153 -14.95 4.32 4.81
N LEU A 154 -14.20 4.92 3.88
CA LEU A 154 -14.79 5.80 2.85
C LEU A 154 -15.76 5.05 1.94
N ALA A 155 -15.43 3.80 1.58
CA ALA A 155 -16.33 2.96 0.78
C ALA A 155 -17.63 2.69 1.53
N VAL A 156 -17.58 2.25 2.78
CA VAL A 156 -18.79 2.01 3.61
C VAL A 156 -19.57 3.31 3.82
N LYS A 157 -18.88 4.44 4.08
CA LYS A 157 -19.52 5.75 4.20
C LYS A 157 -20.25 6.16 2.91
N ASN A 158 -19.64 5.92 1.73
CA ASN A 158 -20.29 6.21 0.45
C ASN A 158 -21.52 5.32 0.21
N ILE A 159 -21.44 4.04 0.60
CA ILE A 159 -22.60 3.14 0.54
C ILE A 159 -23.73 3.66 1.44
N ARG A 160 -23.43 4.05 2.70
CA ARG A 160 -24.40 4.66 3.63
C ARG A 160 -25.05 5.91 3.05
N ASN A 161 -24.30 6.72 2.28
CA ASN A 161 -24.83 7.93 1.64
C ASN A 161 -25.74 7.61 0.43
N ALA A 162 -25.49 6.50 -0.26
CA ALA A 162 -26.21 6.09 -1.45
C ALA A 162 -27.49 5.30 -1.13
N MET A 163 -27.49 4.52 -0.03
CA MET A 163 -28.62 3.69 0.38
C MET A 163 -28.58 3.37 1.87
N SER A 164 -29.76 3.02 2.43
CA SER A 164 -29.81 2.49 3.79
C SER A 164 -29.23 1.08 3.84
N LEU A 165 -28.30 0.84 4.75
CA LEU A 165 -27.74 -0.49 4.99
C LEU A 165 -28.64 -1.34 5.92
N ARG A 166 -29.66 -0.75 6.54
CA ARG A 166 -30.58 -1.48 7.43
C ARG A 166 -31.32 -2.57 6.66
N ASN A 167 -31.19 -3.80 7.11
CA ASN A 167 -31.71 -5.01 6.49
C ASN A 167 -31.15 -5.30 5.09
N ALA A 168 -30.05 -4.66 4.67
CA ALA A 168 -29.40 -4.95 3.40
C ALA A 168 -28.57 -6.25 3.48
N SER A 169 -28.44 -6.92 2.34
CA SER A 169 -27.54 -8.08 2.14
C SER A 169 -26.29 -7.62 1.43
N VAL A 170 -25.12 -7.83 2.04
CA VAL A 170 -23.83 -7.35 1.53
C VAL A 170 -22.90 -8.50 1.21
N LEU A 171 -22.27 -8.48 0.02
CA LEU A 171 -21.24 -9.43 -0.39
C LEU A 171 -19.89 -8.71 -0.49
N VAL A 172 -18.91 -9.17 0.30
CA VAL A 172 -17.51 -8.72 0.20
C VAL A 172 -16.69 -9.78 -0.53
N ILE A 173 -16.08 -9.41 -1.67
CA ILE A 173 -15.26 -10.31 -2.50
C ILE A 173 -13.78 -10.06 -2.19
N GLY A 174 -13.21 -10.88 -1.35
CA GLY A 174 -11.84 -10.80 -0.90
C GLY A 174 -11.66 -11.30 0.52
N SER A 175 -10.40 -11.50 0.94
CA SER A 175 -10.01 -11.87 2.30
C SER A 175 -8.65 -11.27 2.68
N GLY A 176 -8.26 -10.17 2.03
CA GLY A 176 -7.07 -9.39 2.36
C GLY A 176 -7.37 -8.31 3.41
N GLU A 177 -6.37 -7.48 3.71
CA GLU A 177 -6.45 -6.41 4.73
C GLU A 177 -7.62 -5.45 4.48
N MET A 178 -7.83 -5.04 3.22
CA MET A 178 -8.92 -4.12 2.86
C MET A 178 -10.30 -4.75 3.10
N ALA A 179 -10.46 -6.04 2.75
CA ALA A 179 -11.69 -6.77 3.03
C ALA A 179 -11.92 -6.90 4.54
N ALA A 180 -10.87 -7.20 5.32
CA ALA A 180 -10.96 -7.28 6.78
C ALA A 180 -11.43 -5.97 7.41
N LEU A 181 -10.85 -4.83 6.99
CA LEU A 181 -11.26 -3.49 7.46
C LEU A 181 -12.71 -3.17 7.05
N MET A 182 -13.10 -3.48 5.81
CA MET A 182 -14.46 -3.26 5.34
C MET A 182 -15.47 -4.08 6.13
N LEU A 183 -15.17 -5.35 6.40
CA LEU A 183 -16.00 -6.24 7.21
C LEU A 183 -16.17 -5.71 8.64
N GLN A 184 -15.14 -5.12 9.25
CA GLN A 184 -15.24 -4.49 10.56
C GLN A 184 -16.26 -3.35 10.58
N TYR A 185 -16.24 -2.45 9.58
CA TYR A 185 -17.22 -1.35 9.49
C TYR A 185 -18.63 -1.84 9.16
N LEU A 186 -18.74 -2.88 8.31
CA LEU A 186 -20.05 -3.44 7.94
C LEU A 186 -20.69 -4.23 9.07
N GLN A 187 -19.93 -4.80 10.00
CA GLN A 187 -20.47 -5.47 11.20
C GLN A 187 -21.17 -4.52 12.17
N GLU A 188 -20.86 -3.23 12.11
CA GLU A 188 -21.52 -2.20 12.94
C GLU A 188 -22.91 -1.84 12.41
N GLU A 189 -23.27 -2.33 11.21
CA GLU A 189 -24.55 -2.05 10.57
C GLU A 189 -25.59 -3.14 10.89
N GLU A 190 -26.88 -2.75 10.89
CA GLU A 190 -28.03 -3.67 11.02
C GLU A 190 -28.32 -4.38 9.69
N LEU A 191 -27.40 -5.25 9.24
CA LEU A 191 -27.54 -5.99 7.98
C LEU A 191 -28.44 -7.21 8.13
N SER A 192 -29.16 -7.60 7.05
CA SER A 192 -29.86 -8.88 6.99
C SER A 192 -28.89 -10.04 6.77
N ALA A 193 -27.84 -9.84 5.97
CA ALA A 193 -26.80 -10.83 5.71
C ALA A 193 -25.47 -10.17 5.33
N LEU A 194 -24.36 -10.78 5.77
CA LEU A 194 -23.01 -10.37 5.39
C LEU A 194 -22.22 -11.59 4.89
N TYR A 195 -21.97 -11.61 3.59
CA TYR A 195 -21.29 -12.70 2.90
C TYR A 195 -19.82 -12.34 2.65
N VAL A 196 -18.94 -13.31 2.85
CA VAL A 196 -17.51 -13.20 2.52
C VAL A 196 -17.15 -14.22 1.45
N CYS A 197 -16.82 -13.72 0.27
CA CYS A 197 -16.44 -14.55 -0.88
C CYS A 197 -14.94 -14.55 -1.08
N SER A 198 -14.31 -15.72 -1.09
CA SER A 198 -12.85 -15.82 -1.26
C SER A 198 -12.46 -17.13 -1.91
N ARG A 199 -11.30 -17.13 -2.62
CA ARG A 199 -10.68 -18.35 -3.16
C ARG A 199 -10.16 -19.29 -2.06
N SER A 200 -9.76 -18.73 -0.91
CA SER A 200 -9.22 -19.47 0.22
C SER A 200 -10.17 -19.39 1.42
N ARG A 201 -10.80 -20.51 1.75
CA ARG A 201 -11.63 -20.64 2.95
C ARG A 201 -10.83 -20.37 4.24
N TYR A 202 -9.56 -20.78 4.25
CA TYR A 202 -8.67 -20.56 5.39
C TYR A 202 -8.46 -19.06 5.65
N LYS A 203 -8.12 -18.29 4.60
CA LYS A 203 -7.94 -16.82 4.73
C LYS A 203 -9.25 -16.11 5.05
N ALA A 204 -10.37 -16.55 4.47
CA ALA A 204 -11.67 -15.99 4.80
C ALA A 204 -12.00 -16.15 6.29
N ARG A 205 -11.77 -17.33 6.86
CA ARG A 205 -11.99 -17.58 8.30
C ARG A 205 -11.18 -16.68 9.24
N GLN A 206 -10.05 -16.15 8.80
CA GLN A 206 -9.23 -15.24 9.62
C GLN A 206 -9.83 -13.84 9.73
N VAL A 207 -10.68 -13.44 8.79
CA VAL A 207 -11.32 -12.11 8.75
C VAL A 207 -12.81 -12.14 9.07
N MET A 208 -13.42 -13.33 9.16
CA MET A 208 -14.84 -13.52 9.43
C MET A 208 -15.15 -13.61 10.92
N SER A 209 -16.30 -13.05 11.30
CA SER A 209 -16.96 -13.34 12.58
C SER A 209 -18.04 -14.43 12.42
N ALA A 210 -18.63 -14.85 13.54
CA ALA A 210 -19.69 -15.86 13.56
C ALA A 210 -20.99 -15.41 12.87
N ALA A 211 -21.18 -14.09 12.69
CA ALA A 211 -22.35 -13.52 12.04
C ALA A 211 -22.23 -13.46 10.50
N MET A 212 -21.11 -13.89 9.94
CA MET A 212 -20.83 -13.84 8.50
C MET A 212 -20.93 -15.23 7.86
N GLU A 213 -21.34 -15.26 6.60
CA GLU A 213 -21.43 -16.50 5.83
C GLU A 213 -20.33 -16.54 4.76
N TYR A 214 -19.63 -17.69 4.66
CA TYR A 214 -18.60 -17.90 3.66
C TYR A 214 -19.17 -18.41 2.35
N ILE A 215 -18.84 -17.73 1.25
CA ILE A 215 -19.18 -18.09 -0.12
C ILE A 215 -17.91 -18.51 -0.87
N PRO A 216 -17.81 -19.75 -1.38
CA PRO A 216 -16.72 -20.14 -2.27
C PRO A 216 -16.69 -19.25 -3.52
N PHE A 217 -15.49 -18.87 -3.98
CA PHE A 217 -15.32 -17.96 -5.12
C PHE A 217 -15.99 -18.48 -6.41
N SER A 218 -16.07 -19.80 -6.60
CA SER A 218 -16.77 -20.44 -7.72
C SER A 218 -18.29 -20.20 -7.69
N LYS A 219 -18.86 -19.99 -6.50
CA LYS A 219 -20.31 -19.79 -6.27
C LYS A 219 -20.71 -18.32 -6.17
N ARG A 220 -19.81 -17.38 -6.41
CA ARG A 220 -20.11 -15.93 -6.25
C ARG A 220 -21.31 -15.45 -7.07
N TYR A 221 -21.45 -15.98 -8.30
CA TYR A 221 -22.55 -15.58 -9.17
C TYR A 221 -23.93 -16.12 -8.73
N GLU A 222 -23.95 -17.20 -7.93
CA GLU A 222 -25.20 -17.74 -7.39
C GLU A 222 -25.79 -16.84 -6.30
N VAL A 223 -24.93 -16.05 -5.61
CA VAL A 223 -25.31 -15.18 -4.49
C VAL A 223 -25.56 -13.74 -4.93
N LEU A 224 -24.91 -13.29 -6.01
CA LEU A 224 -25.04 -11.89 -6.51
C LEU A 224 -26.50 -11.39 -6.62
N PRO A 225 -27.49 -12.18 -7.15
CA PRO A 225 -28.87 -11.71 -7.28
C PRO A 225 -29.57 -11.42 -5.95
N TYR A 226 -29.02 -11.89 -4.83
CA TYR A 226 -29.59 -11.75 -3.49
C TYR A 226 -28.86 -10.69 -2.66
N CYS A 227 -27.90 -9.98 -3.25
CA CYS A 227 -27.12 -8.96 -2.55
C CYS A 227 -27.51 -7.58 -3.04
N ASP A 228 -27.77 -6.68 -2.09
CA ASP A 228 -28.05 -5.27 -2.34
C ASP A 228 -26.75 -4.48 -2.60
N VAL A 229 -25.64 -4.94 -2.01
CA VAL A 229 -24.32 -4.32 -2.11
C VAL A 229 -23.25 -5.37 -2.40
N ILE A 230 -22.33 -5.03 -3.32
CA ILE A 230 -21.16 -5.84 -3.65
C ILE A 230 -19.91 -4.97 -3.46
N CYS A 231 -18.93 -5.49 -2.70
CA CYS A 231 -17.65 -4.84 -2.38
C CYS A 231 -16.46 -5.69 -2.81
#